data_b1ec715e40f405b4d752110ceb48f527
#
_entry.id   b1ec715e40f405b4d752110ceb48f527
#
_cell.length_a   1.000
_cell.length_b   1.000
_cell.length_c   1.000
_cell.angle_alpha   90.00
_cell.angle_beta   90.00
_cell.angle_gamma   90.00
#
_symmetry.space_group_name_H-M   'P 1'
#
loop_
_entity.id
_entity.type
_entity.pdbx_description
1 polymer ?
#
loop_
_entity_poly.entity_id
_entity_poly.type
_entity_poly.pdbx_seq_one_letter_code
_entity_poly.pdbx_strand_id
1 'polypeptide(L)'
;GIASLKHPLTPDRNVTLTKDIAVFHAKALDKQNQLYFTEESFDDFYYGKGSTYPDANGTIGILFEQASSRGHQQETINGLLEFPTTIKNQLTTSLSTFDAAVAGRDNLLEYQDNFYNEASELAGNDKINGYLVSEPNDKTRLNKFLNLLKQHQINAYKINKDFKIANKTYSEKSSYYIPLDQAQYRLIKAIFSEQKNFEDNTFYDVSGWTIAHAFNIEFANLTSKWGLKYSDTAWTKPQPKALDKLTNNYAYAFSWDDYAAPKMLNTLLEKGIKARVALGDLSAV
;
A
#
# COMPACT_ATOMS: atom_id res chain seq x y z
N GLY A 1 -8.31 8.09 18.06
CA GLY A 1 -8.33 9.19 17.10
C GLY A 1 -9.75 9.66 16.81
N ILE A 2 -9.90 10.81 16.17
CA ILE A 2 -11.19 11.27 15.63
C ILE A 2 -11.62 10.26 14.56
N ALA A 3 -12.92 9.92 14.52
CA ALA A 3 -13.44 8.87 13.62
C ALA A 3 -13.11 9.10 12.13
N SER A 4 -13.08 10.37 11.69
CA SER A 4 -12.71 10.76 10.31
C SER A 4 -11.21 10.63 9.98
N LEU A 5 -10.36 10.48 10.98
CA LEU A 5 -8.90 10.36 10.83
C LEU A 5 -8.42 8.91 10.87
N LYS A 6 -9.25 7.99 11.39
CA LYS A 6 -8.98 6.55 11.38
C LYS A 6 -9.46 5.93 10.06
N HIS A 7 -8.68 5.04 9.46
CA HIS A 7 -9.13 4.31 8.27
C HIS A 7 -10.40 3.48 8.61
N PRO A 8 -11.49 3.58 7.82
CA PRO A 8 -12.77 2.97 8.16
C PRO A 8 -12.74 1.43 8.24
N LEU A 9 -11.74 0.78 7.66
CA LEU A 9 -11.54 -0.67 7.72
C LEU A 9 -10.71 -1.13 8.93
N THR A 10 -10.15 -0.21 9.71
CA THR A 10 -9.43 -0.55 10.95
C THR A 10 -10.45 -1.00 12.01
N PRO A 11 -10.34 -2.23 12.55
CA PRO A 11 -11.28 -2.72 13.57
C PRO A 11 -11.28 -1.87 14.84
N ASP A 12 -12.43 -1.77 15.53
CA ASP A 12 -12.52 -1.01 16.79
C ASP A 12 -11.64 -1.60 17.90
N ARG A 13 -11.41 -2.91 17.89
CA ARG A 13 -10.49 -3.57 18.82
C ARG A 13 -9.06 -3.03 18.72
N ASN A 14 -8.62 -2.56 17.53
CA ASN A 14 -7.33 -1.91 17.35
C ASN A 14 -7.19 -0.68 18.28
N VAL A 15 -8.19 0.17 18.31
CA VAL A 15 -8.20 1.39 19.16
C VAL A 15 -8.03 1.04 20.65
N THR A 16 -8.71 0.00 21.10
CA THR A 16 -8.60 -0.48 22.50
C THR A 16 -7.19 -0.96 22.81
N LEU A 17 -6.62 -1.81 21.93
CA LEU A 17 -5.26 -2.34 22.10
C LEU A 17 -4.20 -1.23 22.03
N THR A 18 -4.39 -0.25 21.15
CA THR A 18 -3.52 0.92 21.07
C THR A 18 -3.49 1.68 22.40
N LYS A 19 -4.66 1.89 23.02
CA LYS A 19 -4.76 2.52 24.35
C LYS A 19 -4.08 1.69 25.44
N ASP A 20 -4.28 0.37 25.43
CA ASP A 20 -3.64 -0.52 26.40
C ASP A 20 -2.11 -0.45 26.30
N ILE A 21 -1.57 -0.41 25.09
CA ILE A 21 -0.12 -0.26 24.84
C ILE A 21 0.35 1.15 25.28
N ALA A 22 -0.40 2.20 24.97
CA ALA A 22 -0.04 3.58 25.31
C ALA A 22 0.11 3.80 26.84
N VAL A 23 -0.60 3.05 27.68
CA VAL A 23 -0.43 3.06 29.13
C VAL A 23 1.00 2.67 29.56
N PHE A 24 1.63 1.74 28.83
CA PHE A 24 3.03 1.36 29.12
C PHE A 24 3.99 2.48 28.75
N HIS A 25 3.74 3.19 27.64
CA HIS A 25 4.56 4.34 27.24
C HIS A 25 4.45 5.47 28.26
N ALA A 26 3.23 5.80 28.66
CA ALA A 26 2.98 6.83 29.69
C ALA A 26 3.72 6.50 30.98
N LYS A 27 3.58 5.28 31.52
CA LYS A 27 4.30 4.84 32.74
C LYS A 27 5.82 4.91 32.60
N ALA A 28 6.36 4.61 31.43
CA ALA A 28 7.80 4.64 31.19
C ALA A 28 8.34 6.08 31.12
N LEU A 29 7.59 7.00 30.53
CA LEU A 29 7.93 8.43 30.46
C LEU A 29 7.75 9.12 31.82
N ASP A 30 6.70 8.78 32.58
CA ASP A 30 6.49 9.27 33.98
C ASP A 30 7.68 8.94 34.88
N LYS A 31 8.24 7.73 34.79
CA LYS A 31 9.44 7.34 35.55
C LYS A 31 10.68 8.21 35.24
N GLN A 32 10.66 8.87 34.08
CA GLN A 32 11.74 9.78 33.65
C GLN A 32 11.41 11.25 33.90
N ASN A 33 10.25 11.55 34.50
CA ASN A 33 9.70 12.91 34.60
C ASN A 33 9.66 13.63 33.25
N GLN A 34 9.41 12.89 32.16
CA GLN A 34 9.33 13.43 30.81
C GLN A 34 7.92 13.90 30.51
N LEU A 35 7.79 15.12 29.98
CA LEU A 35 6.52 15.64 29.50
C LEU A 35 6.11 14.90 28.21
N TYR A 36 4.83 14.56 28.09
CA TYR A 36 4.26 13.93 26.90
C TYR A 36 2.79 14.28 26.76
N PHE A 37 2.27 14.08 25.57
CA PHE A 37 0.84 14.08 25.26
C PHE A 37 0.42 12.67 24.84
N THR A 38 -0.83 12.33 25.08
CA THR A 38 -1.45 11.06 24.66
C THR A 38 -2.87 11.29 24.18
N GLU A 39 -3.38 10.41 23.36
CA GLU A 39 -4.71 10.49 22.73
C GLU A 39 -4.91 11.76 21.87
N GLU A 40 -3.83 12.36 21.41
CA GLU A 40 -3.87 13.46 20.46
C GLU A 40 -4.39 13.02 19.10
N SER A 41 -5.05 13.93 18.42
CA SER A 41 -5.58 13.69 17.10
C SER A 41 -4.47 13.77 16.05
N PHE A 42 -4.31 12.73 15.25
CA PHE A 42 -3.44 12.73 14.08
C PHE A 42 -4.09 11.92 12.94
N ASP A 43 -3.65 12.17 11.71
CA ASP A 43 -4.16 11.46 10.56
C ASP A 43 -3.60 10.04 10.50
N ASP A 44 -4.48 9.07 10.67
CA ASP A 44 -4.23 7.63 10.59
C ASP A 44 -5.11 6.98 9.51
N PHE A 45 -5.44 7.73 8.47
CA PHE A 45 -6.33 7.29 7.41
C PHE A 45 -5.58 6.58 6.29
N TYR A 46 -4.50 7.17 5.77
CA TYR A 46 -3.76 6.60 4.65
C TYR A 46 -2.93 5.39 5.07
N TYR A 47 -3.35 4.21 4.62
CA TYR A 47 -2.71 2.93 4.96
C TYR A 47 -1.25 2.77 4.50
N GLY A 48 -0.70 3.69 3.72
CA GLY A 48 0.72 3.72 3.35
C GLY A 48 1.63 4.37 4.40
N LYS A 49 1.07 4.91 5.50
CA LYS A 49 1.85 5.43 6.63
C LYS A 49 2.34 4.32 7.55
N GLY A 50 3.46 4.57 8.24
CA GLY A 50 4.05 3.61 9.19
C GLY A 50 3.16 3.26 10.38
N SER A 51 2.24 4.15 10.78
CA SER A 51 1.23 3.89 11.80
C SER A 51 0.01 3.13 11.26
N THR A 52 -0.49 3.48 10.09
CA THR A 52 -1.74 2.92 9.54
C THR A 52 -1.53 1.59 8.80
N TYR A 53 -0.36 1.38 8.17
CA TYR A 53 -0.08 0.14 7.46
C TYR A 53 -0.12 -1.11 8.35
N PRO A 54 0.43 -1.10 9.57
CA PRO A 54 0.25 -2.19 10.52
C PRO A 54 -1.23 -2.48 10.81
N ASP A 55 -2.05 -1.46 10.99
CA ASP A 55 -3.49 -1.59 11.26
C ASP A 55 -4.26 -2.27 10.12
N ALA A 56 -3.83 -2.07 8.88
CA ALA A 56 -4.37 -2.75 7.71
C ALA A 56 -3.89 -4.22 7.57
N ASN A 57 -3.00 -4.66 8.45
CA ASN A 57 -2.38 -6.00 8.44
C ASN A 57 -2.50 -6.74 9.79
N GLY A 58 -3.54 -6.46 10.57
CA GLY A 58 -3.86 -7.21 11.79
C GLY A 58 -2.87 -7.01 12.94
N THR A 59 -2.22 -5.85 12.98
CA THR A 59 -1.32 -5.48 14.08
C THR A 59 -1.61 -4.03 14.53
N ILE A 60 -0.81 -3.49 15.42
CA ILE A 60 -1.01 -2.16 16.00
C ILE A 60 0.11 -1.24 15.54
N GLY A 61 -0.25 -0.13 14.91
CA GLY A 61 0.66 0.95 14.57
C GLY A 61 0.54 2.11 15.55
N ILE A 62 1.67 2.59 16.07
CA ILE A 62 1.72 3.73 17.00
C ILE A 62 2.78 4.70 16.51
N LEU A 63 2.41 5.98 16.41
CA LEU A 63 3.30 7.06 16.05
C LEU A 63 3.88 7.70 17.31
N PHE A 64 5.21 7.78 17.37
CA PHE A 64 5.91 8.58 18.39
C PHE A 64 6.46 9.84 17.72
N GLU A 65 5.76 10.96 17.94
CA GLU A 65 6.24 12.26 17.51
C GLU A 65 6.94 12.99 18.66
N GLN A 66 7.98 13.73 18.34
CA GLN A 66 8.77 14.44 19.31
C GLN A 66 9.26 15.78 18.74
N ALA A 67 9.34 16.78 19.62
CA ALA A 67 9.94 18.07 19.32
C ALA A 67 11.40 17.88 18.80
N SER A 68 11.74 18.58 17.74
CA SER A 68 13.06 18.45 17.11
C SER A 68 14.15 19.06 17.96
N SER A 69 15.20 18.29 18.23
CA SER A 69 16.47 18.76 18.80
C SER A 69 17.53 19.04 17.72
N ARG A 70 17.08 19.54 16.55
CA ARG A 70 17.97 19.89 15.44
C ARG A 70 19.05 20.87 15.90
N GLY A 71 20.30 20.67 15.50
CA GLY A 71 21.44 21.45 15.94
C GLY A 71 21.97 21.00 17.32
N HIS A 72 21.47 19.88 17.87
CA HIS A 72 21.82 19.21 19.11
C HIS A 72 21.34 19.89 20.38
N GLN A 73 20.99 21.16 20.35
CA GLN A 73 20.40 21.92 21.47
C GLN A 73 19.36 22.90 20.93
N GLN A 74 18.21 22.97 21.61
CA GLN A 74 17.11 23.88 21.30
C GLN A 74 16.59 24.51 22.59
N GLU A 75 16.49 25.82 22.64
CA GLU A 75 15.78 26.49 23.72
C GLU A 75 14.25 26.33 23.49
N THR A 76 13.55 25.91 24.53
CA THR A 76 12.11 25.73 24.53
C THR A 76 11.47 26.42 25.73
N ILE A 77 10.15 26.59 25.74
CA ILE A 77 9.41 27.12 26.90
C ILE A 77 9.55 26.24 28.13
N ASN A 78 9.95 24.99 27.99
CA ASN A 78 10.19 24.01 29.06
C ASN A 78 11.67 23.84 29.41
N GLY A 79 12.54 24.71 28.90
CA GLY A 79 13.99 24.64 29.08
C GLY A 79 14.74 24.12 27.87
N LEU A 80 16.01 23.73 28.09
CA LEU A 80 16.87 23.27 27.01
C LEU A 80 16.53 21.83 26.60
N LEU A 81 16.20 21.64 25.32
CA LEU A 81 16.04 20.32 24.72
C LEU A 81 17.34 19.89 24.03
N GLU A 82 17.92 18.82 24.51
CA GLU A 82 19.16 18.28 23.97
C GLU A 82 18.95 17.00 23.18
N PHE A 83 19.78 16.76 22.19
CA PHE A 83 19.71 15.56 21.32
C PHE A 83 19.79 14.23 22.10
N PRO A 84 20.63 14.07 23.16
CA PRO A 84 20.61 12.86 24.00
C PRO A 84 19.24 12.60 24.66
N THR A 85 18.52 13.63 25.06
CA THR A 85 17.16 13.51 25.63
C THR A 85 16.20 12.95 24.59
N THR A 86 16.28 13.44 23.35
CA THR A 86 15.48 12.94 22.21
C THR A 86 15.74 11.43 21.97
N ILE A 87 17.00 11.01 21.93
CA ILE A 87 17.37 9.60 21.79
C ILE A 87 16.82 8.76 22.94
N LYS A 88 16.97 9.25 24.17
CA LYS A 88 16.51 8.55 25.36
C LYS A 88 15.00 8.33 25.33
N ASN A 89 14.21 9.34 24.93
CA ASN A 89 12.75 9.22 24.83
C ASN A 89 12.34 8.16 23.80
N GLN A 90 12.92 8.18 22.61
CA GLN A 90 12.63 7.20 21.58
C GLN A 90 13.01 5.78 22.01
N LEU A 91 14.14 5.62 22.66
CA LEU A 91 14.56 4.32 23.22
C LEU A 91 13.59 3.84 24.30
N THR A 92 13.19 4.73 25.21
CA THR A 92 12.27 4.41 26.31
C THR A 92 10.91 3.93 25.80
N THR A 93 10.32 4.65 24.85
CA THR A 93 9.05 4.26 24.25
C THR A 93 9.17 2.97 23.44
N SER A 94 10.28 2.74 22.74
CA SER A 94 10.56 1.49 22.04
C SER A 94 10.66 0.30 23.01
N LEU A 95 11.35 0.43 24.13
CA LEU A 95 11.47 -0.63 25.14
C LEU A 95 10.13 -0.90 25.82
N SER A 96 9.35 0.14 26.15
CA SER A 96 8.03 -0.02 26.76
C SER A 96 7.01 -0.66 25.79
N THR A 97 7.25 -0.62 24.47
CA THR A 97 6.46 -1.38 23.48
C THR A 97 6.67 -2.89 23.68
N PHE A 98 7.90 -3.35 23.95
CA PHE A 98 8.14 -4.76 24.26
C PHE A 98 7.48 -5.20 25.56
N ASP A 99 7.53 -4.35 26.62
CA ASP A 99 6.85 -4.65 27.87
C ASP A 99 5.33 -4.79 27.66
N ALA A 100 4.73 -3.87 26.87
CA ALA A 100 3.32 -3.93 26.50
C ALA A 100 2.98 -5.19 25.69
N ALA A 101 3.84 -5.54 24.72
CA ALA A 101 3.64 -6.73 23.87
C ALA A 101 3.69 -8.03 24.68
N VAL A 102 4.63 -8.11 25.63
CA VAL A 102 4.72 -9.28 26.54
C VAL A 102 3.48 -9.37 27.45
N ALA A 103 3.07 -8.27 28.05
CA ALA A 103 1.91 -8.23 28.94
C ALA A 103 0.58 -8.46 28.21
N GLY A 104 0.44 -7.94 26.99
CA GLY A 104 -0.76 -8.06 26.15
C GLY A 104 -0.72 -9.20 25.15
N ARG A 105 0.25 -10.13 25.24
CA ARG A 105 0.55 -11.17 24.25
C ARG A 105 -0.69 -11.89 23.73
N ASP A 106 -1.52 -12.41 24.63
CA ASP A 106 -2.66 -13.23 24.26
C ASP A 106 -3.74 -12.40 23.53
N ASN A 107 -4.01 -11.19 24.00
CA ASN A 107 -4.93 -10.26 23.34
C ASN A 107 -4.45 -9.84 21.94
N LEU A 108 -3.14 -9.63 21.75
CA LEU A 108 -2.57 -9.26 20.46
C LEU A 108 -2.61 -10.41 19.45
N LEU A 109 -2.32 -11.65 19.92
CA LEU A 109 -2.43 -12.84 19.08
C LEU A 109 -3.87 -13.16 18.70
N GLU A 110 -4.81 -13.05 19.65
CA GLU A 110 -6.25 -13.22 19.38
C GLU A 110 -6.75 -12.15 18.38
N TYR A 111 -6.32 -10.90 18.54
CA TYR A 111 -6.68 -9.84 17.60
C TYR A 111 -6.19 -10.14 16.18
N GLN A 112 -4.93 -10.59 16.04
CA GLN A 112 -4.37 -10.93 14.74
C GLN A 112 -5.08 -12.13 14.11
N ASP A 113 -5.37 -13.18 14.88
CA ASP A 113 -6.08 -14.36 14.42
C ASP A 113 -7.49 -13.99 13.92
N ASN A 114 -8.25 -13.25 14.72
CA ASN A 114 -9.58 -12.79 14.35
C ASN A 114 -9.56 -11.89 13.11
N PHE A 115 -8.57 -11.00 12.99
CA PHE A 115 -8.43 -10.08 11.85
C PHE A 115 -8.40 -10.83 10.52
N TYR A 116 -7.68 -11.96 10.44
CA TYR A 116 -7.55 -12.74 9.23
C TYR A 116 -8.69 -13.75 9.06
N ASN A 117 -9.21 -14.33 10.14
CA ASN A 117 -10.31 -15.30 10.10
C ASN A 117 -11.63 -14.64 9.64
N GLU A 118 -11.88 -13.39 10.01
CA GLU A 118 -13.04 -12.61 9.56
C GLU A 118 -13.00 -12.26 8.07
N ALA A 119 -11.85 -12.34 7.41
CA ALA A 119 -11.67 -11.85 6.04
C ALA A 119 -12.64 -12.50 5.03
N SER A 120 -12.84 -13.82 5.13
CA SER A 120 -13.75 -14.55 4.24
C SER A 120 -15.22 -14.19 4.47
N GLU A 121 -15.62 -14.03 5.72
CA GLU A 121 -16.97 -13.58 6.08
C GLU A 121 -17.25 -12.16 5.56
N LEU A 122 -16.30 -11.25 5.79
CA LEU A 122 -16.39 -9.87 5.30
C LEU A 122 -16.48 -9.83 3.77
N ALA A 123 -15.68 -10.64 3.07
CA ALA A 123 -15.73 -10.74 1.63
C ALA A 123 -17.06 -11.33 1.13
N GLY A 124 -17.61 -12.31 1.85
CA GLY A 124 -18.92 -12.91 1.54
C GLY A 124 -20.10 -11.94 1.69
N ASN A 125 -19.98 -11.00 2.61
CA ASN A 125 -20.99 -9.95 2.87
C ASN A 125 -20.77 -8.66 2.06
N ASP A 126 -19.67 -8.54 1.30
CA ASP A 126 -19.39 -7.35 0.49
C ASP A 126 -20.27 -7.30 -0.76
N LYS A 127 -20.59 -6.08 -1.20
CA LYS A 127 -21.35 -5.82 -2.44
C LYS A 127 -20.57 -6.20 -3.70
N ILE A 128 -19.25 -6.32 -3.61
CA ILE A 128 -18.38 -6.66 -4.72
C ILE A 128 -17.64 -7.97 -4.44
N ASN A 129 -17.33 -8.70 -5.50
CA ASN A 129 -16.58 -9.97 -5.39
C ASN A 129 -15.08 -9.77 -5.57
N GLY A 130 -14.65 -8.60 -6.01
CA GLY A 130 -13.26 -8.26 -6.27
C GLY A 130 -13.12 -7.12 -7.26
N TYR A 131 -11.92 -7.01 -7.80
CA TYR A 131 -11.57 -5.99 -8.77
C TYR A 131 -11.05 -6.60 -10.06
N LEU A 132 -11.41 -6.01 -11.20
CA LEU A 132 -10.71 -6.22 -12.46
C LEU A 132 -9.75 -5.06 -12.69
N VAL A 133 -8.51 -5.37 -13.00
CA VAL A 133 -7.46 -4.39 -13.34
C VAL A 133 -6.97 -4.63 -14.77
N SER A 134 -6.62 -3.56 -15.47
CA SER A 134 -6.10 -3.64 -16.84
C SER A 134 -5.09 -2.55 -17.16
N GLU A 135 -4.06 -2.90 -17.91
CA GLU A 135 -3.15 -1.96 -18.55
C GLU A 135 -2.66 -2.54 -19.88
N PRO A 136 -3.29 -2.15 -21.00
CA PRO A 136 -3.00 -2.76 -22.29
C PRO A 136 -1.68 -2.28 -22.94
N ASN A 137 -1.24 -1.07 -22.62
CA ASN A 137 -0.15 -0.40 -23.34
C ASN A 137 1.19 -0.49 -22.61
N ASP A 138 1.17 -0.67 -21.26
CA ASP A 138 2.36 -0.68 -20.43
C ASP A 138 2.43 -1.94 -19.54
N LYS A 139 2.95 -3.02 -20.14
CA LYS A 139 3.13 -4.30 -19.43
C LYS A 139 4.10 -4.18 -18.25
N THR A 140 5.08 -3.30 -18.34
CA THR A 140 6.06 -3.08 -17.28
C THR A 140 5.38 -2.47 -16.06
N ARG A 141 4.53 -1.47 -16.23
CA ARG A 141 3.74 -0.84 -15.18
C ARG A 141 2.77 -1.83 -14.54
N LEU A 142 2.02 -2.57 -15.36
CA LEU A 142 1.11 -3.61 -14.87
C LEU A 142 1.85 -4.65 -14.01
N ASN A 143 2.99 -5.14 -14.48
CA ASN A 143 3.80 -6.11 -13.73
C ASN A 143 4.35 -5.52 -12.42
N LYS A 144 4.70 -4.23 -12.37
CA LYS A 144 5.12 -3.55 -11.14
C LYS A 144 3.97 -3.47 -10.14
N PHE A 145 2.76 -3.13 -10.60
CA PHE A 145 1.56 -3.11 -9.77
C PHE A 145 1.22 -4.51 -9.22
N LEU A 146 1.18 -5.52 -10.09
CA LEU A 146 0.93 -6.90 -9.66
C LEU A 146 2.00 -7.43 -8.70
N ASN A 147 3.27 -7.02 -8.90
CA ASN A 147 4.35 -7.36 -7.98
C ASN A 147 4.18 -6.69 -6.61
N LEU A 148 3.70 -5.44 -6.57
CA LEU A 148 3.34 -4.78 -5.32
C LEU A 148 2.27 -5.59 -4.58
N LEU A 149 1.17 -5.95 -5.25
CA LEU A 149 0.13 -6.79 -4.66
C LEU A 149 0.69 -8.10 -4.12
N LYS A 150 1.54 -8.77 -4.90
CA LYS A 150 2.17 -10.04 -4.50
C LYS A 150 3.07 -9.91 -3.27
N GLN A 151 3.81 -8.80 -3.14
CA GLN A 151 4.63 -8.52 -1.95
C GLN A 151 3.77 -8.38 -0.69
N HIS A 152 2.53 -7.94 -0.83
CA HIS A 152 1.54 -7.86 0.24
C HIS A 152 0.66 -9.12 0.35
N GLN A 153 1.09 -10.24 -0.24
CA GLN A 153 0.39 -11.53 -0.21
C GLN A 153 -1.01 -11.50 -0.86
N ILE A 154 -1.26 -10.53 -1.74
CA ILE A 154 -2.49 -10.41 -2.51
C ILE A 154 -2.30 -11.14 -3.84
N ASN A 155 -3.17 -12.09 -4.11
CA ASN A 155 -3.17 -12.86 -5.35
C ASN A 155 -4.01 -12.15 -6.42
N ALA A 156 -3.48 -12.13 -7.65
CA ALA A 156 -4.17 -11.68 -8.85
C ALA A 156 -4.16 -12.82 -9.88
N TYR A 157 -5.25 -12.98 -10.62
CA TYR A 157 -5.42 -14.07 -11.57
C TYR A 157 -5.70 -13.53 -12.96
N LYS A 158 -4.94 -13.98 -13.95
CA LYS A 158 -5.15 -13.56 -15.33
C LYS A 158 -6.54 -14.02 -15.80
N ILE A 159 -7.29 -13.13 -16.46
CA ILE A 159 -8.55 -13.55 -17.07
C ILE A 159 -8.26 -14.31 -18.38
N ASN A 160 -9.08 -15.34 -18.67
CA ASN A 160 -8.88 -16.24 -19.81
C ASN A 160 -9.83 -15.95 -20.98
N LYS A 161 -10.62 -14.91 -20.86
CA LYS A 161 -11.55 -14.42 -21.88
C LYS A 161 -11.86 -12.96 -21.61
N ASP A 162 -12.03 -12.18 -22.68
CA ASP A 162 -12.51 -10.80 -22.58
C ASP A 162 -13.77 -10.70 -21.74
N PHE A 163 -13.81 -9.75 -20.83
CA PHE A 163 -14.93 -9.54 -19.93
C PHE A 163 -15.42 -8.09 -19.99
N LYS A 164 -16.75 -7.90 -20.04
CA LYS A 164 -17.35 -6.57 -20.10
C LYS A 164 -17.95 -6.16 -18.77
N ILE A 165 -17.61 -4.94 -18.33
CA ILE A 165 -18.28 -4.25 -17.23
C ILE A 165 -18.81 -2.93 -17.79
N ALA A 166 -20.12 -2.73 -17.73
CA ALA A 166 -20.80 -1.59 -18.38
C ALA A 166 -20.37 -1.46 -19.87
N ASN A 167 -19.86 -0.33 -20.27
CA ASN A 167 -19.43 -0.05 -21.65
C ASN A 167 -17.98 -0.39 -21.92
N LYS A 168 -17.26 -1.03 -20.97
CA LYS A 168 -15.85 -1.30 -21.08
C LYS A 168 -15.52 -2.77 -21.19
N THR A 169 -14.57 -3.09 -22.07
CA THR A 169 -14.04 -4.44 -22.25
C THR A 169 -12.66 -4.55 -21.59
N TYR A 170 -12.54 -5.47 -20.65
CA TYR A 170 -11.29 -5.91 -20.04
C TYR A 170 -10.75 -7.07 -20.87
N SER A 171 -9.63 -6.82 -21.58
CA SER A 171 -9.06 -7.82 -22.49
C SER A 171 -8.30 -8.90 -21.72
N GLU A 172 -8.45 -10.16 -22.15
CA GLU A 172 -7.69 -11.29 -21.63
C GLU A 172 -6.16 -11.10 -21.75
N LYS A 173 -5.71 -10.26 -22.69
CA LYS A 173 -4.29 -10.02 -22.94
C LYS A 173 -3.62 -9.17 -21.86
N SER A 174 -4.40 -8.29 -21.20
CA SER A 174 -3.87 -7.26 -20.31
C SER A 174 -4.62 -7.10 -18.99
N SER A 175 -5.55 -8.02 -18.66
CA SER A 175 -6.39 -7.86 -17.48
C SER A 175 -6.25 -9.00 -16.48
N TYR A 176 -6.42 -8.64 -15.21
CA TYR A 176 -6.34 -9.56 -14.07
C TYR A 176 -7.52 -9.35 -13.13
N TYR A 177 -7.96 -10.44 -12.53
CA TYR A 177 -8.96 -10.47 -11.47
C TYR A 177 -8.27 -10.56 -10.11
N ILE A 178 -8.69 -9.72 -9.18
CA ILE A 178 -8.24 -9.70 -7.79
C ILE A 178 -9.46 -10.00 -6.93
N PRO A 179 -9.63 -11.24 -6.44
CA PRO A 179 -10.74 -11.58 -5.56
C PRO A 179 -10.63 -10.88 -4.22
N LEU A 180 -11.76 -10.54 -3.60
CA LEU A 180 -11.79 -10.05 -2.22
C LEU A 180 -11.65 -11.17 -1.19
N ASP A 181 -12.09 -12.38 -1.52
CA ASP A 181 -12.00 -13.55 -0.64
C ASP A 181 -10.54 -14.01 -0.52
N GLN A 182 -9.78 -13.26 0.24
CA GLN A 182 -8.38 -13.49 0.58
C GLN A 182 -8.13 -12.95 2.00
N ALA A 183 -7.12 -13.50 2.68
CA ALA A 183 -6.71 -13.05 4.01
C ALA A 183 -6.50 -11.52 4.09
N GLN A 184 -6.00 -10.91 3.02
CA GLN A 184 -5.75 -9.47 2.89
C GLN A 184 -6.98 -8.64 2.48
N TYR A 185 -8.21 -9.10 2.76
CA TYR A 185 -9.45 -8.42 2.40
C TYR A 185 -9.40 -6.90 2.69
N ARG A 186 -9.04 -6.51 3.94
CA ARG A 186 -9.03 -5.11 4.35
C ARG A 186 -7.99 -4.28 3.58
N LEU A 187 -6.80 -4.83 3.38
CA LEU A 187 -5.77 -4.17 2.58
C LEU A 187 -6.16 -4.05 1.11
N ILE A 188 -6.77 -5.08 0.52
CA ILE A 188 -7.28 -5.02 -0.86
C ILE A 188 -8.31 -3.89 -0.99
N LYS A 189 -9.27 -3.82 -0.07
CA LYS A 189 -10.28 -2.75 -0.06
C LYS A 189 -9.62 -1.37 0.04
N ALA A 190 -8.63 -1.21 0.90
CA ALA A 190 -7.90 0.06 1.09
C ALA A 190 -7.13 0.48 -0.17
N ILE A 191 -6.46 -0.46 -0.87
CA ILE A 191 -5.71 -0.21 -2.11
C ILE A 191 -6.59 0.36 -3.22
N PHE A 192 -7.85 -0.08 -3.32
CA PHE A 192 -8.80 0.33 -4.35
C PHE A 192 -9.85 1.33 -3.86
N SER A 193 -9.77 1.79 -2.62
CA SER A 193 -10.70 2.76 -2.07
C SER A 193 -10.62 4.09 -2.81
N GLU A 194 -11.77 4.61 -3.21
CA GLU A 194 -11.94 5.96 -3.76
C GLU A 194 -12.76 6.80 -2.76
N GLN A 195 -12.09 7.30 -1.73
CA GLN A 195 -12.74 8.14 -0.73
C GLN A 195 -12.93 9.56 -1.28
N LYS A 196 -14.17 10.00 -1.41
CA LYS A 196 -14.53 11.32 -1.96
C LYS A 196 -15.13 12.27 -0.92
N ASN A 197 -15.65 11.72 0.17
CA ASN A 197 -16.30 12.47 1.25
C ASN A 197 -15.82 11.93 2.59
N PHE A 198 -15.69 12.83 3.55
CA PHE A 198 -15.34 12.51 4.93
C PHE A 198 -16.45 12.99 5.85
N GLU A 199 -16.68 12.31 6.98
CA GLU A 199 -17.65 12.73 8.00
C GLU A 199 -17.22 14.04 8.64
N ASP A 200 -15.90 14.22 8.84
CA ASP A 200 -15.29 15.46 9.32
C ASP A 200 -14.32 15.98 8.26
N ASN A 201 -14.52 17.21 7.79
CA ASN A 201 -13.65 17.85 6.80
C ASN A 201 -12.36 18.44 7.40
N THR A 202 -12.11 18.27 8.69
CA THR A 202 -10.85 18.62 9.35
C THR A 202 -9.74 17.62 9.02
N PHE A 203 -9.60 17.30 7.77
CA PHE A 203 -8.67 16.32 7.23
C PHE A 203 -7.57 17.04 6.46
N TYR A 204 -6.33 16.84 6.83
CA TYR A 204 -5.21 17.59 6.27
C TYR A 204 -4.24 16.75 5.44
N ASP A 205 -4.47 15.44 5.33
CA ASP A 205 -3.57 14.59 4.57
C ASP A 205 -3.64 14.89 3.06
N VAL A 206 -2.49 15.09 2.48
CA VAL A 206 -2.31 15.32 1.04
C VAL A 206 -1.91 14.06 0.29
N SER A 207 -1.85 12.92 0.96
CA SER A 207 -1.45 11.65 0.38
C SER A 207 -2.59 11.05 -0.47
N GLY A 208 -2.24 10.56 -1.64
CA GLY A 208 -3.18 9.78 -2.45
C GLY A 208 -3.23 8.32 -1.97
N TRP A 209 -4.42 7.81 -1.70
CA TRP A 209 -4.59 6.44 -1.16
C TRP A 209 -5.07 5.40 -2.15
N THR A 210 -5.60 5.78 -3.30
CA THR A 210 -5.97 4.82 -4.35
C THR A 210 -4.74 4.44 -5.16
N ILE A 211 -4.07 3.36 -4.76
CA ILE A 211 -2.80 2.94 -5.39
C ILE A 211 -2.96 2.59 -6.87
N ALA A 212 -4.10 2.03 -7.28
CA ALA A 212 -4.36 1.75 -8.69
C ALA A 212 -4.28 3.03 -9.54
N HIS A 213 -4.83 4.16 -9.06
CA HIS A 213 -4.69 5.45 -9.74
C HIS A 213 -3.25 5.98 -9.74
N ALA A 214 -2.52 5.83 -8.63
CA ALA A 214 -1.12 6.23 -8.56
C ALA A 214 -0.24 5.48 -9.57
N PHE A 215 -0.58 4.22 -9.87
CA PHE A 215 0.05 3.43 -10.93
C PHE A 215 -0.53 3.68 -12.32
N ASN A 216 -1.53 4.55 -12.45
CA ASN A 216 -2.31 4.73 -13.68
C ASN A 216 -2.83 3.37 -14.22
N ILE A 217 -3.28 2.50 -13.32
CA ILE A 217 -3.92 1.23 -13.65
C ILE A 217 -5.42 1.44 -13.67
N GLU A 218 -6.01 1.02 -14.74
CA GLU A 218 -7.46 1.02 -14.85
C GLU A 218 -8.06 -0.13 -14.07
N PHE A 219 -9.12 0.15 -13.28
CA PHE A 219 -9.82 -0.88 -12.54
C PHE A 219 -11.33 -0.67 -12.50
N ALA A 220 -12.05 -1.74 -12.20
CA ALA A 220 -13.48 -1.70 -11.93
C ALA A 220 -13.86 -2.66 -10.80
N ASN A 221 -14.90 -2.29 -10.06
CA ASN A 221 -15.55 -3.13 -9.09
C ASN A 221 -16.31 -4.25 -9.78
N LEU A 222 -16.08 -5.49 -9.39
CA LEU A 222 -16.79 -6.65 -9.91
C LEU A 222 -17.89 -7.07 -8.93
N THR A 223 -19.15 -6.75 -9.25
CA THR A 223 -20.32 -7.09 -8.44
C THR A 223 -20.84 -8.50 -8.69
N SER A 224 -20.46 -9.13 -9.81
CA SER A 224 -20.85 -10.49 -10.16
C SER A 224 -19.73 -11.18 -10.92
N LYS A 225 -19.43 -12.42 -10.53
CA LYS A 225 -18.47 -13.31 -11.23
C LYS A 225 -19.09 -14.09 -12.38
N TRP A 226 -20.41 -13.91 -12.66
CA TRP A 226 -21.07 -14.68 -13.69
C TRP A 226 -20.44 -14.44 -15.06
N GLY A 227 -20.00 -15.53 -15.70
CA GLY A 227 -19.33 -15.48 -17.01
C GLY A 227 -17.84 -15.09 -16.97
N LEU A 228 -17.29 -14.69 -15.82
CA LEU A 228 -15.86 -14.45 -15.70
C LEU A 228 -15.09 -15.78 -15.73
N LYS A 229 -14.09 -15.85 -16.61
CA LYS A 229 -13.14 -16.96 -16.70
C LYS A 229 -11.74 -16.43 -16.37
N TYR A 230 -11.05 -17.08 -15.45
CA TYR A 230 -9.70 -16.71 -15.03
C TYR A 230 -8.84 -17.95 -14.73
N SER A 231 -7.54 -17.76 -14.65
CA SER A 231 -6.56 -18.80 -14.36
C SER A 231 -6.70 -19.30 -12.92
N ASP A 232 -6.49 -20.59 -12.70
CA ASP A 232 -6.38 -21.18 -11.38
C ASP A 232 -5.03 -20.87 -10.71
N THR A 233 -4.05 -20.39 -11.51
CA THR A 233 -2.72 -20.04 -11.02
C THR A 233 -2.61 -18.54 -10.82
N ALA A 234 -2.23 -18.13 -9.60
CA ALA A 234 -1.97 -16.74 -9.28
C ALA A 234 -0.78 -16.20 -10.08
N TRP A 235 -0.82 -14.91 -10.38
CA TRP A 235 0.28 -14.23 -11.05
C TRP A 235 1.58 -14.35 -10.27
N THR A 236 2.66 -14.59 -10.97
CA THR A 236 4.03 -14.57 -10.47
C THR A 236 4.87 -13.63 -11.32
N LYS A 237 5.90 -13.04 -10.70
CA LYS A 237 6.79 -12.12 -11.41
C LYS A 237 7.42 -12.83 -12.61
N PRO A 238 7.23 -12.29 -13.83
CA PRO A 238 7.83 -12.87 -15.01
C PRO A 238 9.36 -12.92 -14.89
N GLN A 239 9.94 -14.05 -15.21
CA GLN A 239 11.40 -14.15 -15.32
C GLN A 239 11.87 -13.41 -16.58
N PRO A 240 13.01 -12.73 -16.53
CA PRO A 240 13.60 -12.15 -17.74
C PRO A 240 13.78 -13.25 -18.79
N LYS A 241 13.16 -13.09 -19.95
CA LYS A 241 13.47 -13.95 -21.08
C LYS A 241 14.82 -13.54 -21.67
N ALA A 242 15.67 -14.50 -21.94
CA ALA A 242 16.82 -14.23 -22.80
C ALA A 242 16.28 -13.66 -24.12
N LEU A 243 16.87 -12.55 -24.55
CA LEU A 243 16.55 -12.04 -25.88
C LEU A 243 16.95 -13.11 -26.89
N ASP A 244 16.04 -13.46 -27.78
CA ASP A 244 16.40 -14.21 -28.99
C ASP A 244 17.55 -13.45 -29.67
N LYS A 245 18.48 -14.19 -30.29
CA LYS A 245 19.59 -13.57 -31.02
C LYS A 245 19.02 -12.49 -31.93
N LEU A 246 19.42 -11.23 -31.65
CA LEU A 246 19.03 -10.13 -32.50
C LEU A 246 19.47 -10.47 -33.95
N THR A 247 18.50 -10.57 -34.83
CA THR A 247 18.75 -10.68 -36.25
C THR A 247 19.34 -9.37 -36.77
N ASN A 248 20.00 -9.38 -37.91
CA ASN A 248 20.57 -8.18 -38.55
C ASN A 248 19.45 -7.25 -39.05
N ASN A 249 18.72 -6.65 -38.16
CA ASN A 249 17.69 -5.69 -38.49
C ASN A 249 18.31 -4.30 -38.68
N TYR A 250 17.75 -3.50 -39.60
CA TYR A 250 18.18 -2.14 -39.89
C TYR A 250 18.01 -1.24 -38.61
N ALA A 251 16.92 -1.40 -37.87
CA ALA A 251 16.62 -0.68 -36.65
C ALA A 251 15.71 -1.50 -35.72
N TYR A 252 15.69 -1.10 -34.47
CA TYR A 252 14.76 -1.63 -33.44
C TYR A 252 13.92 -0.47 -32.94
N ALA A 253 12.64 -0.71 -32.73
CA ALA A 253 11.73 0.27 -32.15
C ALA A 253 11.20 -0.22 -30.80
N PHE A 254 10.98 0.69 -29.88
CA PHE A 254 10.28 0.42 -28.62
C PHE A 254 9.25 1.54 -28.35
N SER A 255 8.15 1.20 -27.70
CA SER A 255 7.12 2.13 -27.36
C SER A 255 7.58 3.07 -26.24
N TRP A 256 7.27 4.37 -26.37
CA TRP A 256 7.51 5.34 -25.31
C TRP A 256 6.49 5.27 -24.18
N ASP A 257 5.38 4.60 -24.40
CA ASP A 257 4.32 4.40 -23.38
C ASP A 257 4.75 3.46 -22.25
N ASP A 258 5.77 2.60 -22.50
CA ASP A 258 6.26 1.65 -21.49
C ASP A 258 7.04 2.39 -20.38
N TYR A 259 6.73 2.09 -19.13
CA TYR A 259 7.40 2.63 -17.94
C TYR A 259 8.93 2.51 -17.97
N ALA A 260 9.46 1.49 -18.64
CA ALA A 260 10.90 1.26 -18.77
C ALA A 260 11.55 2.06 -19.91
N ALA A 261 10.78 2.73 -20.77
CA ALA A 261 11.32 3.42 -21.96
C ALA A 261 12.38 4.48 -21.62
N PRO A 262 12.23 5.37 -20.62
CA PRO A 262 13.28 6.32 -20.26
C PRO A 262 14.59 5.65 -19.82
N LYS A 263 14.49 4.55 -19.07
CA LYS A 263 15.68 3.76 -18.66
C LYS A 263 16.35 3.13 -19.87
N MET A 264 15.56 2.58 -20.81
CA MET A 264 16.08 2.01 -22.04
C MET A 264 16.83 3.06 -22.86
N LEU A 265 16.20 4.22 -23.08
CA LEU A 265 16.83 5.33 -23.81
C LEU A 265 18.14 5.75 -23.15
N ASN A 266 18.15 6.00 -21.84
CA ASN A 266 19.38 6.38 -21.14
C ASN A 266 20.50 5.33 -21.30
N THR A 267 20.18 4.06 -21.19
CA THR A 267 21.13 2.95 -21.37
C THR A 267 21.70 2.92 -22.81
N LEU A 268 20.87 3.20 -23.82
CA LEU A 268 21.31 3.27 -25.21
C LEU A 268 22.27 4.45 -25.42
N LEU A 269 21.94 5.62 -24.90
CA LEU A 269 22.78 6.81 -25.00
C LEU A 269 24.13 6.65 -24.28
N GLU A 270 24.15 6.10 -23.08
CA GLU A 270 25.38 5.77 -22.35
C GLU A 270 26.30 4.81 -23.10
N LYS A 271 25.73 3.93 -23.91
CA LYS A 271 26.50 3.00 -24.78
C LYS A 271 26.85 3.59 -26.14
N GLY A 272 26.58 4.87 -26.40
CA GLY A 272 26.82 5.53 -27.68
C GLY A 272 25.93 5.04 -28.82
N ILE A 273 24.83 4.33 -28.52
CA ILE A 273 23.90 3.84 -29.53
C ILE A 273 23.01 4.99 -29.97
N LYS A 274 22.91 5.19 -31.27
CA LYS A 274 22.11 6.26 -31.85
C LYS A 274 20.61 5.97 -31.67
N ALA A 275 19.92 6.84 -30.93
CA ALA A 275 18.48 6.81 -30.77
C ALA A 275 17.82 7.99 -31.50
N ARG A 276 16.62 7.79 -32.01
CA ARG A 276 15.79 8.80 -32.68
C ARG A 276 14.32 8.59 -32.33
N VAL A 277 13.55 9.67 -32.38
CA VAL A 277 12.10 9.62 -32.26
C VAL A 277 11.49 9.43 -33.64
N ALA A 278 10.54 8.51 -33.76
CA ALA A 278 9.74 8.38 -34.97
C ALA A 278 8.74 9.55 -35.00
N LEU A 279 8.69 10.28 -36.13
CA LEU A 279 7.80 11.42 -36.35
C LEU A 279 6.51 11.04 -37.10
N GLY A 280 6.31 9.79 -37.38
CA GLY A 280 5.14 9.21 -38.05
C GLY A 280 5.05 7.72 -37.79
N ASP A 281 3.98 7.10 -38.27
CA ASP A 281 3.73 5.68 -38.10
C ASP A 281 4.85 4.84 -38.71
N LEU A 282 5.32 3.86 -37.95
CA LEU A 282 6.29 2.88 -38.43
C LEU A 282 5.52 1.65 -38.93
N SER A 283 5.64 1.35 -40.25
CA SER A 283 5.20 0.10 -40.78
C SER A 283 6.28 -0.94 -40.49
N ALA A 284 5.94 -1.99 -39.70
CA ALA A 284 6.78 -3.16 -39.58
C ALA A 284 6.80 -3.86 -40.95
N VAL A 285 7.99 -4.01 -41.55
CA VAL A 285 8.22 -4.85 -42.75
C VAL A 285 8.54 -6.26 -42.32
#